data_732b160959a0aed0e732d3b8e4cf1d61
#
_entry.id   732b160959a0aed0e732d3b8e4cf1d61
#
_cell.length_a   1.000
_cell.length_b   1.000
_cell.length_c   1.000
_cell.angle_alpha   90.00
_cell.angle_beta   90.00
_cell.angle_gamma   90.00
#
_symmetry.space_group_name_H-M   'P 1'
#
loop_
_entity.id
_entity.type
_entity.pdbx_description
1 polymer ?
#
loop_
_entity_poly.entity_id
_entity_poly.type
_entity_poly.pdbx_seq_one_letter_code
_entity_poly.pdbx_strand_id
1 'polypeptide(L)'
;MFHAADRVLVGVMSKPRDLELARDEGWYRIPMCRAPESTTDAAVLAFYFTTAFGDDRWAIRWYAEVRGHELVLRRDLFPDEPDHPRADDPYYKLQIGPLIRREPPIPSLRWRRITFIESTWDRFTAAEEINDLYTSGADGLYVTLKESGFFPEREYLIREGESEYVADLAIPCQAGVVSVMLGDGPAPAGALRTADPDAVRAAVARLGGASPPEESA
;
A
#
# COMPACT_ATOMS: atom_id res chain seq x y z
N MET A 1 -8.02 10.56 19.98
CA MET A 1 -7.44 11.58 19.06
C MET A 1 -6.06 11.06 18.68
N PHE A 2 -5.77 10.94 17.39
CA PHE A 2 -4.47 10.41 16.92
C PHE A 2 -3.42 11.52 16.86
N HIS A 3 -2.15 11.14 17.09
CA HIS A 3 -0.99 12.03 16.95
C HIS A 3 -0.34 11.85 15.57
N ALA A 4 0.38 12.85 15.09
CA ALA A 4 1.00 12.84 13.76
C ALA A 4 1.84 11.59 13.49
N ALA A 5 2.60 11.12 14.49
CA ALA A 5 3.49 9.97 14.37
C ALA A 5 2.82 8.62 14.67
N ASP A 6 1.52 8.58 14.99
CA ASP A 6 0.82 7.32 15.23
C ASP A 6 0.86 6.45 13.96
N ARG A 7 1.14 5.17 14.15
CA ARG A 7 1.31 4.24 13.03
C ARG A 7 -0.03 3.90 12.40
N VAL A 8 -0.07 4.00 11.08
CA VAL A 8 -1.21 3.59 10.25
C VAL A 8 -0.77 2.37 9.43
N LEU A 9 -1.49 1.27 9.60
CA LEU A 9 -1.33 0.09 8.76
C LEU A 9 -2.47 0.03 7.74
N VAL A 10 -2.13 0.01 6.46
CA VAL A 10 -3.12 -0.24 5.41
C VAL A 10 -3.16 -1.73 5.11
N GLY A 11 -4.30 -2.35 5.34
CA GLY A 11 -4.58 -3.74 5.00
C GLY A 11 -5.44 -3.84 3.74
N VAL A 12 -5.29 -4.95 3.00
CA VAL A 12 -6.05 -5.19 1.76
C VAL A 12 -7.36 -5.88 2.07
N MET A 13 -8.46 -5.22 1.79
CA MET A 13 -9.80 -5.77 1.89
C MET A 13 -10.17 -6.45 0.56
N SER A 14 -10.09 -7.78 0.53
CA SER A 14 -10.27 -8.57 -0.71
C SER A 14 -11.69 -9.10 -0.91
N LYS A 15 -12.53 -9.09 0.12
CA LYS A 15 -13.89 -9.61 0.09
C LYS A 15 -14.84 -8.69 0.85
N PRO A 16 -16.06 -8.44 0.35
CA PRO A 16 -17.09 -7.68 1.08
C PRO A 16 -17.41 -8.25 2.46
N ARG A 17 -17.45 -9.59 2.61
CA ARG A 17 -17.63 -10.26 3.91
C ARG A 17 -16.60 -9.78 4.96
N ASP A 18 -15.37 -9.51 4.56
CA ASP A 18 -14.33 -9.07 5.51
C ASP A 18 -14.62 -7.64 6.01
N LEU A 19 -15.24 -6.80 5.18
CA LEU A 19 -15.70 -5.47 5.58
C LEU A 19 -16.91 -5.57 6.53
N GLU A 20 -17.83 -6.51 6.29
CA GLU A 20 -18.98 -6.78 7.15
C GLU A 20 -18.48 -7.22 8.55
N LEU A 21 -17.53 -8.15 8.62
CA LEU A 21 -16.91 -8.57 9.89
C LEU A 21 -16.24 -7.39 10.61
N ALA A 22 -15.49 -6.57 9.88
CA ALA A 22 -14.84 -5.39 10.45
C ALA A 22 -15.86 -4.38 11.00
N ARG A 23 -16.99 -4.18 10.31
CA ARG A 23 -18.05 -3.26 10.70
C ARG A 23 -18.90 -3.78 11.85
N ASP A 24 -19.34 -5.04 11.77
CA ASP A 24 -20.39 -5.60 12.62
C ASP A 24 -19.80 -6.31 13.85
N GLU A 25 -18.62 -6.92 13.72
CA GLU A 25 -17.96 -7.64 14.80
C GLU A 25 -16.73 -6.90 15.37
N GLY A 26 -16.27 -5.82 14.72
CA GLY A 26 -15.21 -4.96 15.24
C GLY A 26 -13.82 -5.59 15.23
N TRP A 27 -13.50 -6.44 14.24
CA TRP A 27 -12.17 -7.03 14.10
C TRP A 27 -11.75 -7.25 12.65
N TYR A 28 -10.44 -7.32 12.45
CA TYR A 28 -9.80 -7.67 11.18
C TYR A 28 -8.68 -8.67 11.43
N ARG A 29 -8.34 -9.51 10.44
CA ARG A 29 -7.32 -10.55 10.58
C ARG A 29 -6.18 -10.38 9.60
N ILE A 30 -4.98 -10.68 10.06
CA ILE A 30 -3.76 -10.72 9.24
C ILE A 30 -3.06 -12.06 9.48
N PRO A 31 -2.79 -12.85 8.42
CA PRO A 31 -1.99 -14.07 8.58
C PRO A 31 -0.62 -13.74 9.18
N MET A 32 -0.21 -14.39 10.26
CA MET A 32 1.04 -14.10 10.94
C MET A 32 2.25 -14.17 9.99
N CYS A 33 2.26 -15.14 9.07
CA CYS A 33 3.35 -15.33 8.10
C CYS A 33 3.48 -14.21 7.05
N ARG A 34 2.52 -13.27 7.01
CA ARG A 34 2.49 -12.11 6.08
C ARG A 34 2.39 -10.78 6.80
N ALA A 35 2.29 -10.81 8.12
CA ALA A 35 2.11 -9.63 8.92
C ALA A 35 3.39 -8.77 8.90
N PRO A 36 3.30 -7.47 8.56
CA PRO A 36 4.42 -6.56 8.74
C PRO A 36 4.74 -6.38 10.23
N GLU A 37 5.95 -5.91 10.54
CA GLU A 37 6.39 -5.72 11.92
C GLU A 37 5.50 -4.73 12.70
N SER A 38 4.98 -3.73 12.01
CA SER A 38 4.07 -2.73 12.60
C SER A 38 2.68 -3.24 12.95
N THR A 39 2.34 -4.50 12.65
CA THR A 39 0.99 -5.03 12.86
C THR A 39 0.51 -4.91 14.31
N THR A 40 1.40 -5.14 15.27
CA THR A 40 1.08 -5.06 16.71
C THR A 40 1.14 -3.66 17.29
N ASP A 41 1.78 -2.73 16.58
CA ASP A 41 2.02 -1.35 17.01
C ASP A 41 1.15 -0.33 16.25
N ALA A 42 0.33 -0.79 15.33
CA ALA A 42 -0.57 0.08 14.58
C ALA A 42 -1.62 0.69 15.49
N ALA A 43 -1.73 2.01 15.49
CA ALA A 43 -2.80 2.74 16.16
C ALA A 43 -4.07 2.82 15.28
N VAL A 44 -3.89 2.79 13.96
CA VAL A 44 -4.95 2.89 12.98
C VAL A 44 -4.79 1.77 11.93
N LEU A 45 -5.89 1.13 11.60
CA LEU A 45 -6.00 0.19 10.49
C LEU A 45 -6.88 0.83 9.40
N ALA A 46 -6.32 0.98 8.19
CA ALA A 46 -7.03 1.49 7.02
C ALA A 46 -7.22 0.39 5.99
N PHE A 47 -8.26 0.47 5.15
CA PHE A 47 -8.67 -0.62 4.28
C PHE A 47 -8.61 -0.21 2.81
N TYR A 48 -7.68 -0.82 2.06
CA TYR A 48 -7.60 -0.70 0.62
C TYR A 48 -8.52 -1.73 -0.05
N PHE A 49 -9.43 -1.24 -0.88
CA PHE A 49 -10.45 -2.06 -1.53
C PHE A 49 -9.94 -2.60 -2.87
N THR A 50 -10.11 -3.91 -3.07
CA THR A 50 -9.79 -4.56 -4.34
C THR A 50 -10.97 -4.51 -5.32
N THR A 51 -10.79 -5.13 -6.50
CA THR A 51 -11.83 -5.22 -7.54
C THR A 51 -13.17 -5.80 -7.07
N ALA A 52 -13.18 -6.55 -5.96
CA ALA A 52 -14.40 -7.13 -5.39
C ALA A 52 -15.41 -6.09 -4.86
N PHE A 53 -15.01 -4.82 -4.76
CA PHE A 53 -15.84 -3.73 -4.25
C PHE A 53 -16.49 -2.85 -5.34
N GLY A 54 -16.47 -3.29 -6.59
CA GLY A 54 -17.15 -2.58 -7.69
C GLY A 54 -16.65 -1.14 -7.84
N ASP A 55 -17.54 -0.16 -7.77
CA ASP A 55 -17.23 1.27 -7.93
C ASP A 55 -16.37 1.84 -6.78
N ASP A 56 -16.33 1.16 -5.65
CA ASP A 56 -15.50 1.55 -4.50
C ASP A 56 -14.06 1.00 -4.56
N ARG A 57 -13.73 0.20 -5.59
CA ARG A 57 -12.43 -0.44 -5.76
C ARG A 57 -11.27 0.55 -5.88
N TRP A 58 -10.06 0.06 -5.65
CA TRP A 58 -8.80 0.75 -5.87
C TRP A 58 -8.64 2.04 -5.05
N ALA A 59 -9.22 2.05 -3.85
CA ALA A 59 -9.12 3.19 -2.95
C ALA A 59 -9.17 2.76 -1.48
N ILE A 60 -8.64 3.62 -0.61
CA ILE A 60 -8.87 3.53 0.83
C ILE A 60 -10.05 4.43 1.15
N ARG A 61 -11.14 3.83 1.65
CA ARG A 61 -12.39 4.53 1.97
C ARG A 61 -12.75 4.49 3.44
N TRP A 62 -12.20 3.52 4.16
CA TRP A 62 -12.52 3.29 5.57
C TRP A 62 -11.27 3.03 6.37
N TYR A 63 -11.30 3.46 7.62
CA TYR A 63 -10.28 3.16 8.61
C TYR A 63 -10.92 3.00 9.98
N ALA A 64 -10.18 2.46 10.94
CA ALA A 64 -10.61 2.32 12.32
C ALA A 64 -9.43 2.46 13.28
N GLU A 65 -9.71 2.86 14.51
CA GLU A 65 -8.77 2.76 15.62
C GLU A 65 -8.49 1.30 15.95
N VAL A 66 -7.23 0.92 16.12
CA VAL A 66 -6.85 -0.38 16.66
C VAL A 66 -6.92 -0.30 18.19
N ARG A 67 -7.68 -1.20 18.80
CA ARG A 67 -7.91 -1.24 20.26
C ARG A 67 -7.13 -2.32 20.96
N GLY A 68 -6.63 -3.29 20.20
CA GLY A 68 -5.86 -4.40 20.71
C GLY A 68 -5.61 -5.44 19.64
N HIS A 69 -4.78 -6.42 19.98
CA HIS A 69 -4.52 -7.55 19.10
C HIS A 69 -4.38 -8.84 19.94
N GLU A 70 -4.66 -9.95 19.30
CA GLU A 70 -4.44 -11.28 19.85
C GLU A 70 -3.97 -12.23 18.75
N LEU A 71 -3.16 -13.22 19.12
CA LEU A 71 -2.75 -14.28 18.22
C LEU A 71 -3.70 -15.47 18.40
N VAL A 72 -4.36 -15.87 17.32
CA VAL A 72 -5.38 -16.93 17.33
C VAL A 72 -5.19 -17.85 16.14
N LEU A 73 -5.72 -19.06 16.21
CA LEU A 73 -5.78 -19.95 15.05
C LEU A 73 -6.96 -19.54 14.15
N ARG A 74 -6.84 -19.78 12.86
CA ARG A 74 -7.92 -19.49 11.93
C ARG A 74 -9.23 -20.17 12.29
N ARG A 75 -9.17 -21.42 12.79
CA ARG A 75 -10.36 -22.17 13.24
C ARG A 75 -11.14 -21.45 14.35
N ASP A 76 -10.46 -20.67 15.20
CA ASP A 76 -11.10 -19.91 16.27
C ASP A 76 -11.82 -18.68 15.74
N LEU A 77 -11.36 -18.12 14.60
CA LEU A 77 -12.01 -17.02 13.89
C LEU A 77 -13.21 -17.49 13.06
N PHE A 78 -13.16 -18.70 12.53
CA PHE A 78 -14.16 -19.29 11.64
C PHE A 78 -14.49 -20.72 12.06
N PRO A 79 -15.25 -20.89 13.16
CA PRO A 79 -15.63 -22.22 13.65
C PRO A 79 -16.44 -23.03 12.64
N ASP A 80 -17.14 -22.36 11.71
CA ASP A 80 -17.94 -22.98 10.65
C ASP A 80 -17.10 -23.52 9.48
N GLU A 81 -15.79 -23.30 9.49
CA GLU A 81 -14.86 -23.74 8.44
C GLU A 81 -13.75 -24.66 9.02
N PRO A 82 -14.09 -25.77 9.75
CA PRO A 82 -13.08 -26.56 10.48
C PRO A 82 -12.10 -27.30 9.55
N ASP A 83 -12.56 -27.69 8.35
CA ASP A 83 -11.76 -28.42 7.37
C ASP A 83 -10.99 -27.53 6.39
N HIS A 84 -10.93 -26.22 6.67
CA HIS A 84 -10.19 -25.29 5.80
C HIS A 84 -8.68 -25.62 5.84
N PRO A 85 -7.96 -25.68 4.69
CA PRO A 85 -6.53 -26.06 4.64
C PRO A 85 -5.61 -25.25 5.55
N ARG A 86 -6.05 -24.05 5.97
CA ARG A 86 -5.34 -23.16 6.88
C ARG A 86 -6.02 -23.03 8.25
N ALA A 87 -6.80 -24.02 8.67
CA ALA A 87 -7.52 -23.96 9.96
C ALA A 87 -6.56 -23.75 11.13
N ASP A 88 -5.36 -24.33 11.06
CA ASP A 88 -4.33 -24.28 12.08
C ASP A 88 -3.30 -23.16 11.90
N ASP A 89 -3.43 -22.37 10.84
CA ASP A 89 -2.53 -21.24 10.65
C ASP A 89 -2.78 -20.16 11.70
N PRO A 90 -1.72 -19.56 12.27
CA PRO A 90 -1.84 -18.45 13.20
C PRO A 90 -2.15 -17.13 12.48
N TYR A 91 -3.03 -16.34 13.07
CA TYR A 91 -3.45 -15.02 12.61
C TYR A 91 -3.39 -14.02 13.76
N TYR A 92 -2.96 -12.80 13.45
CA TYR A 92 -3.28 -11.66 14.29
C TYR A 92 -4.73 -11.27 14.06
N LYS A 93 -5.53 -11.31 15.13
CA LYS A 93 -6.86 -10.71 15.18
C LYS A 93 -6.71 -9.32 15.79
N LEU A 94 -6.90 -8.30 14.98
CA LEU A 94 -6.86 -6.90 15.40
C LEU A 94 -8.28 -6.49 15.80
N GLN A 95 -8.46 -6.14 17.05
CA GLN A 95 -9.70 -5.55 17.57
C GLN A 95 -9.74 -4.09 17.17
N ILE A 96 -10.82 -3.65 16.51
CA ILE A 96 -10.94 -2.31 15.97
C ILE A 96 -12.18 -1.60 16.50
N GLY A 97 -12.11 -0.29 16.51
CA GLY A 97 -13.25 0.57 16.77
C GLY A 97 -14.23 0.63 15.59
N PRO A 98 -15.28 1.44 15.70
CA PRO A 98 -16.20 1.68 14.60
C PRO A 98 -15.46 2.16 13.35
N LEU A 99 -15.93 1.71 12.17
CA LEU A 99 -15.38 2.16 10.90
C LEU A 99 -15.67 3.64 10.70
N ILE A 100 -14.65 4.39 10.36
CA ILE A 100 -14.72 5.82 10.05
C ILE A 100 -14.47 5.97 8.55
N ARG A 101 -15.33 6.76 7.88
CA ARG A 101 -15.17 7.02 6.45
C ARG A 101 -14.07 8.03 6.22
N ARG A 102 -13.16 7.73 5.27
CA ARG A 102 -12.12 8.65 4.80
C ARG A 102 -12.67 9.48 3.65
N GLU A 103 -12.78 10.79 3.86
CA GLU A 103 -13.25 11.74 2.85
C GLU A 103 -12.23 12.87 2.62
N PRO A 104 -11.84 13.11 1.38
CA PRO A 104 -12.06 12.28 0.19
C PRO A 104 -11.33 10.92 0.31
N PRO A 105 -11.74 9.87 -0.43
CA PRO A 105 -11.02 8.60 -0.43
C PRO A 105 -9.62 8.76 -0.99
N ILE A 106 -8.68 7.88 -0.60
CA ILE A 106 -7.31 7.86 -1.12
C ILE A 106 -7.26 6.86 -2.26
N PRO A 107 -7.25 7.29 -3.54
CA PRO A 107 -7.25 6.38 -4.70
C PRO A 107 -5.87 5.81 -4.97
N SER A 108 -5.83 4.67 -5.66
CA SER A 108 -4.68 4.21 -6.40
C SER A 108 -4.84 4.66 -7.85
N LEU A 109 -4.01 5.58 -8.32
CA LEU A 109 -4.10 6.15 -9.67
C LEU A 109 -3.69 5.16 -10.76
N ARG A 110 -3.02 4.06 -10.39
CA ARG A 110 -2.65 2.95 -11.27
C ARG A 110 -2.95 1.63 -10.58
N TRP A 111 -3.30 0.61 -11.37
CA TRP A 111 -3.38 -0.74 -10.82
C TRP A 111 -2.01 -1.19 -10.32
N ARG A 112 -1.96 -1.67 -9.09
CA ARG A 112 -0.77 -2.25 -8.48
C ARG A 112 -1.15 -3.33 -7.47
N ARG A 113 -0.22 -4.25 -7.26
CA ARG A 113 -0.36 -5.25 -6.22
C ARG A 113 0.08 -4.65 -4.89
N ILE A 114 -0.88 -4.46 -3.99
CA ILE A 114 -0.63 -4.02 -2.61
C ILE A 114 -0.83 -5.22 -1.70
N THR A 115 0.06 -5.37 -0.71
CA THR A 115 -0.12 -6.33 0.38
C THR A 115 -0.43 -5.58 1.67
N PHE A 116 0.47 -4.70 2.09
CA PHE A 116 0.31 -3.76 3.20
C PHE A 116 1.04 -2.47 2.85
N ILE A 117 0.64 -1.36 3.48
CA ILE A 117 1.40 -0.11 3.49
C ILE A 117 1.53 0.32 4.93
N GLU A 118 2.78 0.54 5.37
CA GLU A 118 3.11 1.12 6.67
C GLU A 118 3.25 2.62 6.50
N SER A 119 2.50 3.39 7.30
CA SER A 119 2.45 4.84 7.21
C SER A 119 2.32 5.48 8.59
N THR A 120 2.15 6.80 8.60
CA THR A 120 1.88 7.60 9.80
C THR A 120 0.58 8.38 9.65
N TRP A 121 0.00 8.83 10.77
CA TRP A 121 -1.28 9.52 10.77
C TRP A 121 -1.25 10.85 10.00
N ASP A 122 -0.17 11.62 10.11
CA ASP A 122 0.00 12.85 9.35
C ASP A 122 -0.01 12.60 7.83
N ARG A 123 0.72 11.57 7.35
CA ARG A 123 0.69 11.16 5.94
C ARG A 123 -0.69 10.68 5.52
N PHE A 124 -1.32 9.83 6.33
CA PHE A 124 -2.65 9.32 6.03
C PHE A 124 -3.70 10.42 5.89
N THR A 125 -3.61 11.45 6.73
CA THR A 125 -4.55 12.58 6.67
C THR A 125 -4.29 13.52 5.49
N ALA A 126 -3.02 13.70 5.10
CA ALA A 126 -2.60 14.56 4.01
C ALA A 126 -2.61 13.87 2.64
N ALA A 127 -2.68 12.53 2.58
CA ALA A 127 -2.59 11.79 1.34
C ALA A 127 -3.72 12.13 0.36
N GLU A 128 -3.36 12.42 -0.88
CA GLU A 128 -4.25 12.60 -2.02
C GLU A 128 -4.36 11.34 -2.87
N GLU A 129 -3.33 10.49 -2.83
CA GLU A 129 -3.28 9.21 -3.51
C GLU A 129 -2.38 8.20 -2.74
N ILE A 130 -2.40 6.94 -3.16
CA ILE A 130 -1.81 5.85 -2.37
C ILE A 130 -0.29 5.94 -2.20
N ASN A 131 0.43 6.54 -3.18
CA ASN A 131 1.88 6.70 -3.07
C ASN A 131 2.30 7.72 -2.01
N ASP A 132 1.42 8.62 -1.59
CA ASP A 132 1.68 9.59 -0.53
C ASP A 132 1.82 8.93 0.86
N LEU A 133 1.33 7.68 1.00
CA LEU A 133 1.34 6.94 2.24
C LEU A 133 2.70 6.32 2.58
N TYR A 134 3.52 6.00 1.56
CA TYR A 134 4.77 5.30 1.78
C TYR A 134 5.81 6.18 2.50
N THR A 135 6.56 5.55 3.41
CA THR A 135 7.70 6.16 4.08
C THR A 135 8.98 5.49 3.55
N SER A 136 9.82 6.23 2.87
CA SER A 136 11.07 5.69 2.32
C SER A 136 12.16 6.75 2.22
N GLY A 137 13.41 6.31 2.00
CA GLY A 137 14.52 7.21 1.71
C GLY A 137 14.36 8.01 0.40
N ALA A 138 13.35 7.67 -0.41
CA ALA A 138 13.03 8.36 -1.66
C ALA A 138 12.08 9.56 -1.50
N ASP A 139 11.66 9.90 -0.28
CA ASP A 139 10.62 10.91 -0.03
C ASP A 139 10.93 12.27 -0.69
N GLY A 140 12.12 12.78 -0.51
CA GLY A 140 12.51 14.06 -1.09
C GLY A 140 12.46 14.05 -2.62
N LEU A 141 12.95 12.99 -3.25
CA LEU A 141 12.90 12.83 -4.70
C LEU A 141 11.45 12.67 -5.19
N TYR A 142 10.65 11.86 -4.49
CA TYR A 142 9.24 11.66 -4.81
C TYR A 142 8.48 12.98 -4.85
N VAL A 143 8.58 13.79 -3.78
CA VAL A 143 7.90 15.09 -3.69
C VAL A 143 8.35 16.02 -4.82
N THR A 144 9.67 16.13 -5.05
CA THR A 144 10.21 16.98 -6.11
C THR A 144 9.73 16.59 -7.51
N LEU A 145 9.62 15.29 -7.79
CA LEU A 145 9.13 14.79 -9.07
C LEU A 145 7.61 15.04 -9.21
N LYS A 146 6.83 14.82 -8.15
CA LYS A 146 5.39 15.10 -8.13
C LYS A 146 5.09 16.57 -8.36
N GLU A 147 5.79 17.47 -7.69
CA GLU A 147 5.70 18.93 -7.89
C GLU A 147 6.09 19.37 -9.31
N SER A 148 6.93 18.58 -9.98
CA SER A 148 7.32 18.79 -11.39
C SER A 148 6.29 18.22 -12.38
N GLY A 149 5.14 17.74 -11.93
CA GLY A 149 4.07 17.20 -12.77
C GLY A 149 4.27 15.75 -13.23
N PHE A 150 5.21 15.02 -12.63
CA PHE A 150 5.33 13.57 -12.85
C PHE A 150 4.39 12.80 -11.93
N PHE A 151 4.20 11.51 -12.26
CA PHE A 151 3.40 10.57 -11.46
C PHE A 151 4.30 9.40 -11.04
N PRO A 152 5.24 9.61 -10.09
CA PRO A 152 6.13 8.55 -9.65
C PRO A 152 5.38 7.51 -8.82
N GLU A 153 5.68 6.25 -9.05
CA GLU A 153 5.20 5.11 -8.27
C GLU A 153 6.27 4.69 -7.28
N ARG A 154 5.87 4.34 -6.05
CA ARG A 154 6.77 3.84 -5.01
C ARG A 154 6.71 2.32 -4.94
N GLU A 155 7.81 1.69 -4.48
CA GLU A 155 7.90 0.24 -4.32
C GLU A 155 7.40 -0.52 -5.57
N TYR A 156 7.87 -0.07 -6.73
CA TYR A 156 7.39 -0.58 -8.01
C TYR A 156 8.06 -1.91 -8.37
N LEU A 157 7.24 -2.95 -8.56
CA LEU A 157 7.73 -4.28 -8.94
C LEU A 157 8.10 -4.34 -10.43
N ILE A 158 9.35 -4.68 -10.72
CA ILE A 158 9.88 -4.86 -12.07
C ILE A 158 10.24 -6.32 -12.24
N ARG A 159 9.84 -6.91 -13.37
CA ARG A 159 10.17 -8.29 -13.74
C ARG A 159 11.05 -8.30 -14.98
N GLU A 160 12.21 -8.94 -14.87
CA GLU A 160 13.13 -9.19 -16.00
C GLU A 160 13.48 -10.67 -16.06
N GLY A 161 12.87 -11.40 -16.99
CA GLY A 161 12.98 -12.85 -17.06
C GLY A 161 12.45 -13.52 -15.80
N GLU A 162 13.30 -14.28 -15.10
CA GLU A 162 12.95 -14.93 -13.82
C GLU A 162 13.23 -14.06 -12.59
N SER A 163 13.81 -12.88 -12.78
CA SER A 163 14.18 -11.98 -11.68
C SER A 163 13.09 -10.96 -11.39
N GLU A 164 12.87 -10.69 -10.10
CA GLU A 164 11.97 -9.63 -9.61
C GLU A 164 12.78 -8.61 -8.82
N TYR A 165 12.52 -7.32 -9.08
CA TYR A 165 13.14 -6.19 -8.41
C TYR A 165 12.06 -5.25 -7.90
N VAL A 166 12.30 -4.60 -6.75
CA VAL A 166 11.43 -3.53 -6.25
C VAL A 166 12.19 -2.22 -6.34
N ALA A 167 11.77 -1.35 -7.25
CA ALA A 167 12.35 -0.02 -7.37
C ALA A 167 11.82 0.91 -6.28
N ASP A 168 12.69 1.71 -5.68
CA ASP A 168 12.28 2.73 -4.69
C ASP A 168 11.30 3.72 -5.32
N LEU A 169 11.57 4.15 -6.56
CA LEU A 169 10.66 4.93 -7.39
C LEU A 169 10.68 4.40 -8.83
N ALA A 170 9.54 4.52 -9.49
CA ALA A 170 9.42 4.28 -10.92
C ALA A 170 8.55 5.35 -11.58
N ILE A 171 8.94 5.80 -12.76
CA ILE A 171 8.15 6.73 -13.56
C ILE A 171 7.78 6.01 -14.85
N PRO A 172 6.50 5.60 -15.01
CA PRO A 172 6.02 5.08 -16.28
C PRO A 172 6.13 6.14 -17.39
N CYS A 173 6.67 5.74 -18.53
CA CYS A 173 6.93 6.60 -19.68
C CYS A 173 6.32 5.98 -20.95
N GLN A 174 6.25 6.74 -22.04
CA GLN A 174 5.68 6.27 -23.30
C GLN A 174 6.42 5.05 -23.87
N ALA A 175 7.75 4.99 -23.70
CA ALA A 175 8.59 3.91 -24.23
C ALA A 175 9.18 2.98 -23.14
N GLY A 176 8.55 2.92 -21.95
CA GLY A 176 9.00 2.05 -20.88
C GLY A 176 8.86 2.65 -19.48
N VAL A 177 9.74 2.26 -18.57
CA VAL A 177 9.72 2.73 -17.18
C VAL A 177 11.10 3.23 -16.78
N VAL A 178 11.20 4.44 -16.24
CA VAL A 178 12.41 4.88 -15.53
C VAL A 178 12.34 4.34 -14.12
N SER A 179 13.28 3.48 -13.74
CA SER A 179 13.40 2.94 -12.38
C SER A 179 14.54 3.59 -11.62
N VAL A 180 14.31 3.94 -10.37
CA VAL A 180 15.30 4.52 -9.45
C VAL A 180 15.50 3.59 -8.27
N MET A 181 16.77 3.29 -7.98
CA MET A 181 17.21 2.49 -6.85
C MET A 181 18.17 3.34 -6.01
N LEU A 182 17.83 3.61 -4.76
CA LEU A 182 18.67 4.41 -3.87
C LEU A 182 19.67 3.57 -3.07
N GLY A 183 19.40 2.28 -2.92
CA GLY A 183 20.28 1.32 -2.26
C GLY A 183 21.26 0.63 -3.21
N ASP A 184 22.23 -0.12 -2.63
CA ASP A 184 23.24 -0.88 -3.35
C ASP A 184 22.79 -2.31 -3.73
N GLY A 185 21.51 -2.65 -3.48
CA GLY A 185 20.94 -3.96 -3.79
C GLY A 185 20.87 -4.28 -5.27
N PRO A 186 20.40 -5.51 -5.64
CA PRO A 186 20.19 -5.89 -7.02
C PRO A 186 19.22 -4.92 -7.71
N ALA A 187 19.46 -4.61 -8.98
CA ALA A 187 18.66 -3.67 -9.75
C ALA A 187 18.40 -4.21 -11.16
N PRO A 188 17.27 -3.84 -11.79
CA PRO A 188 17.00 -4.16 -13.19
C PRO A 188 17.96 -3.42 -14.11
N ALA A 189 18.09 -3.92 -15.35
CA ALA A 189 18.94 -3.29 -16.34
C ALA A 189 18.51 -1.84 -16.61
N GLY A 190 19.49 -0.92 -16.61
CA GLY A 190 19.23 0.50 -16.87
C GLY A 190 18.60 1.28 -15.71
N ALA A 191 18.46 0.69 -14.52
CA ALA A 191 18.02 1.42 -13.34
C ALA A 191 18.96 2.56 -12.97
N LEU A 192 18.41 3.69 -12.60
CA LEU A 192 19.16 4.84 -12.10
C LEU A 192 19.48 4.65 -10.61
N ARG A 193 20.75 4.85 -10.24
CA ARG A 193 21.18 4.88 -8.84
C ARG A 193 21.47 6.31 -8.43
N THR A 194 20.40 7.10 -8.27
CA THR A 194 20.54 8.53 -7.98
C THR A 194 19.30 9.08 -7.27
N ALA A 195 19.54 10.04 -6.39
CA ALA A 195 18.49 10.89 -5.82
C ALA A 195 18.40 12.26 -6.54
N ASP A 196 19.16 12.45 -7.63
CA ASP A 196 19.16 13.69 -8.41
C ASP A 196 17.92 13.76 -9.32
N PRO A 197 16.99 14.71 -9.09
CA PRO A 197 15.79 14.83 -9.90
C PRO A 197 16.09 15.23 -11.36
N ASP A 198 17.19 15.92 -11.64
CA ASP A 198 17.54 16.31 -13.01
C ASP A 198 17.99 15.11 -13.84
N ALA A 199 18.74 14.20 -13.25
CA ALA A 199 19.11 12.93 -13.89
C ALA A 199 17.86 12.09 -14.20
N VAL A 200 16.88 12.06 -13.30
CA VAL A 200 15.60 11.35 -13.52
C VAL A 200 14.80 12.02 -14.63
N ARG A 201 14.66 13.35 -14.63
CA ARG A 201 13.97 14.11 -15.70
C ARG A 201 14.59 13.84 -17.07
N ALA A 202 15.93 13.83 -17.15
CA ALA A 202 16.64 13.52 -18.40
C ALA A 202 16.37 12.10 -18.89
N ALA A 203 16.27 11.11 -18.00
CA ALA A 203 15.91 9.75 -18.35
C ALA A 203 14.45 9.63 -18.83
N VAL A 204 13.52 10.30 -18.16
CA VAL A 204 12.11 10.36 -18.56
C VAL A 204 11.97 10.96 -19.96
N ALA A 205 12.70 12.05 -20.25
CA ALA A 205 12.67 12.68 -21.58
C ALA A 205 13.18 11.73 -22.68
N ARG A 206 14.20 10.91 -22.41
CA ARG A 206 14.73 9.90 -23.36
C ARG A 206 13.72 8.79 -23.67
N LEU A 207 12.79 8.51 -22.74
CA LEU A 207 11.73 7.52 -22.94
C LEU A 207 10.40 8.13 -23.43
N GLY A 208 10.45 9.32 -24.04
CA GLY A 208 9.29 9.96 -24.66
C GLY A 208 8.38 10.73 -23.69
N GLY A 209 8.84 10.97 -22.47
CA GLY A 209 8.07 11.64 -21.44
C GLY A 209 7.27 10.70 -20.54
N ALA A 210 6.84 11.21 -19.38
CA ALA A 210 6.03 10.46 -18.44
C ALA A 210 4.63 10.19 -19.01
N SER A 211 4.10 9.00 -18.75
CA SER A 211 2.72 8.65 -19.05
C SER A 211 1.83 9.08 -17.88
N PRO A 212 0.73 9.83 -18.10
CA PRO A 212 -0.21 10.12 -17.05
C PRO A 212 -0.88 8.82 -16.54
N PRO A 213 -1.46 8.81 -15.32
CA PRO A 213 -2.32 7.74 -14.87
C PRO A 213 -3.48 7.54 -15.86
N GLU A 214 -3.90 6.30 -16.07
CA GLU A 214 -5.14 6.04 -16.81
C GLU A 214 -6.30 6.63 -15.99
N GLU A 215 -7.14 7.48 -16.62
CA GLU A 215 -8.37 7.91 -15.99
C GLU A 215 -9.22 6.66 -15.73
N SER A 216 -9.51 6.42 -14.45
CA SER A 216 -10.37 5.30 -14.04
C SER A 216 -11.77 5.55 -14.60
N ALA A 217 -12.08 4.86 -15.69
CA ALA A 217 -13.43 4.84 -16.28
C ALA A 217 -14.40 4.04 -15.41
#